data_ed62f9f430f38275b213e2c94e76be84
#
_entry.id   ed62f9f430f38275b213e2c94e76be84
#
_cell.length_a   1.000
_cell.length_b   1.000
_cell.length_c   1.000
_cell.angle_alpha   90.00
_cell.angle_beta   90.00
_cell.angle_gamma   90.00
#
_symmetry.space_group_name_H-M   'P 1'
#
loop_
_entity.id
_entity.type
_entity.pdbx_description
1 polymer ?
#
loop_
_entity_poly.entity_id
_entity_poly.type
_entity_poly.pdbx_seq_one_letter_code
_entity_poly.pdbx_strand_id
1 'polypeptide(L)'
;MKPTIKPGLRHSFSYKVPENKTVPYTYPESSIIAQMPKVFATGFMIVLMEWTCTQLMELHLDPGEGSLGTHVDVSHLAATPV
;
A
#
# COMPACT_ATOMS: atom_id res chain seq x y z
N MET A 1 -8.34 13.02 17.20
CA MET A 1 -8.97 11.79 16.71
C MET A 1 -10.35 11.64 17.31
N LYS A 2 -11.33 11.34 16.47
CA LYS A 2 -12.71 11.17 16.90
C LYS A 2 -12.88 9.91 17.79
N PRO A 3 -13.84 9.92 18.74
CA PRO A 3 -14.07 8.75 19.60
C PRO A 3 -14.73 7.57 18.86
N THR A 4 -15.05 7.73 17.59
CA THR A 4 -15.62 6.68 16.74
C THR A 4 -14.62 5.60 16.38
N ILE A 5 -13.31 5.85 16.53
CA ILE A 5 -12.29 4.84 16.27
C ILE A 5 -12.25 3.84 17.42
N LYS A 6 -12.34 2.55 17.10
CA LYS A 6 -12.40 1.46 18.09
C LYS A 6 -12.01 0.14 17.43
N PRO A 7 -11.64 -0.88 18.22
CA PRO A 7 -11.33 -2.20 17.68
C PRO A 7 -12.52 -2.80 16.91
N GLY A 8 -12.21 -3.55 15.86
CA GLY A 8 -13.23 -4.23 15.04
C GLY A 8 -13.68 -3.47 13.81
N LEU A 9 -13.21 -2.24 13.60
CA LEU A 9 -13.46 -1.50 12.36
C LEU A 9 -12.83 -2.23 11.18
N ARG A 10 -13.54 -2.24 10.04
CA ARG A 10 -13.09 -2.89 8.81
C ARG A 10 -13.26 -1.96 7.62
N HIS A 11 -12.38 -2.13 6.65
CA HIS A 11 -12.43 -1.41 5.38
C HIS A 11 -11.84 -2.29 4.29
N SER A 12 -12.39 -2.21 3.09
CA SER A 12 -11.89 -2.94 1.93
C SER A 12 -11.69 -1.98 0.77
N PHE A 13 -10.63 -2.20 0.03
CA PHE A 13 -10.29 -1.42 -1.15
C PHE A 13 -9.73 -2.35 -2.22
N SER A 14 -10.25 -2.24 -3.44
CA SER A 14 -9.78 -3.03 -4.58
C SER A 14 -8.93 -2.16 -5.49
N TYR A 15 -7.84 -2.73 -5.97
CA TYR A 15 -6.89 -2.03 -6.81
C TYR A 15 -6.41 -2.94 -7.93
N LYS A 16 -6.52 -2.47 -9.17
CA LYS A 16 -5.98 -3.18 -10.33
C LYS A 16 -4.53 -2.74 -10.52
N VAL A 17 -3.60 -3.69 -10.49
CA VAL A 17 -2.17 -3.41 -10.60
C VAL A 17 -1.84 -2.86 -11.99
N PRO A 18 -1.42 -1.60 -12.11
CA PRO A 18 -0.93 -1.07 -13.37
C PRO A 18 0.52 -1.47 -13.63
N GLU A 19 0.95 -1.43 -14.87
CA GLU A 19 2.31 -1.80 -15.24
C GLU A 19 3.37 -0.99 -14.49
N ASN A 20 3.13 0.30 -14.27
CA ASN A 20 4.10 1.17 -13.60
C ASN A 20 4.24 0.92 -12.09
N LYS A 21 3.49 -0.02 -11.52
CA LYS A 21 3.65 -0.46 -10.14
C LYS A 21 4.32 -1.83 -10.03
N THR A 22 4.82 -2.35 -11.14
CA THR A 22 5.57 -3.61 -11.15
C THR A 22 7.05 -3.39 -10.85
N VAL A 23 7.75 -4.45 -10.48
CA VAL A 23 9.14 -4.36 -9.99
C VAL A 23 10.08 -3.61 -10.93
N PRO A 24 10.09 -3.82 -12.26
CA PRO A 24 11.00 -3.11 -13.15
C PRO A 24 10.89 -1.58 -13.12
N TYR A 25 9.76 -1.05 -12.69
CA TYR A 25 9.48 0.39 -12.67
C TYR A 25 9.80 1.05 -11.33
N THR A 26 10.25 0.29 -10.33
CA THR A 26 10.57 0.85 -9.00
C THR A 26 11.87 1.67 -9.02
N TYR A 27 12.88 1.15 -9.70
CA TYR A 27 14.19 1.81 -9.87
C TYR A 27 14.68 1.59 -11.29
N PRO A 28 14.14 2.32 -12.27
CA PRO A 28 14.48 2.09 -13.68
C PRO A 28 15.96 2.34 -14.00
N GLU A 29 16.67 3.11 -13.17
CA GLU A 29 18.11 3.33 -13.29
C GLU A 29 18.95 2.11 -12.91
N SER A 30 18.36 1.10 -12.25
CA SER A 30 19.03 -0.16 -11.93
C SER A 30 18.79 -1.16 -13.05
N SER A 31 19.85 -1.61 -13.73
CA SER A 31 19.74 -2.62 -14.77
C SER A 31 19.24 -3.96 -14.23
N ILE A 32 19.55 -4.28 -12.98
CA ILE A 32 19.09 -5.51 -12.33
C ILE A 32 17.58 -5.43 -12.09
N ILE A 33 17.11 -4.34 -11.50
CA ILE A 33 15.68 -4.15 -11.20
C ILE A 33 14.86 -4.05 -12.49
N ALA A 34 15.37 -3.36 -13.51
CA ALA A 34 14.67 -3.18 -14.78
C ALA A 34 14.43 -4.50 -15.52
N GLN A 35 15.21 -5.56 -15.22
CA GLN A 35 15.07 -6.87 -15.84
C GLN A 35 14.24 -7.85 -15.02
N MET A 36 13.73 -7.45 -13.86
CA MET A 36 12.89 -8.29 -13.02
C MET A 36 11.52 -8.55 -13.66
N PRO A 37 10.83 -9.62 -13.25
CA PRO A 37 9.48 -9.90 -13.75
C PRO A 37 8.51 -8.76 -13.48
N LYS A 38 7.58 -8.55 -14.41
CA LYS A 38 6.53 -7.51 -14.29
C LYS A 38 5.41 -7.99 -13.37
N VAL A 39 5.71 -8.05 -12.09
CA VAL A 39 4.74 -8.37 -11.04
C VAL A 39 4.71 -7.23 -10.04
N PHE A 40 3.61 -7.15 -9.28
CA PHE A 40 3.39 -6.07 -8.30
C PHE A 40 4.57 -5.99 -7.34
N ALA A 41 5.20 -4.84 -7.25
CA ALA A 41 6.33 -4.65 -6.35
C ALA A 41 5.88 -4.67 -4.90
N THR A 42 6.61 -5.41 -4.06
CA THR A 42 6.30 -5.51 -2.63
C THR A 42 6.24 -4.14 -1.95
N GLY A 43 7.16 -3.23 -2.31
CA GLY A 43 7.13 -1.86 -1.78
C GLY A 43 5.83 -1.12 -2.10
N PHE A 44 5.35 -1.23 -3.33
CA PHE A 44 4.07 -0.63 -3.72
C PHE A 44 2.89 -1.33 -3.06
N MET A 45 2.97 -2.65 -2.84
CA MET A 45 1.95 -3.38 -2.10
C MET A 45 1.82 -2.86 -0.68
N ILE A 46 2.94 -2.60 -0.02
CA ILE A 46 2.95 -2.03 1.33
C ILE A 46 2.29 -0.66 1.35
N VAL A 47 2.63 0.22 0.40
CA VAL A 47 2.02 1.54 0.29
C VAL A 47 0.53 1.43 0.00
N LEU A 48 0.10 0.45 -0.80
CA LEU A 48 -1.32 0.21 -1.05
C LEU A 48 -2.04 -0.17 0.25
N MET A 49 -1.43 -0.98 1.09
CA MET A 49 -1.99 -1.33 2.40
C MET A 49 -2.09 -0.10 3.30
N GLU A 50 -1.06 0.74 3.30
CA GLU A 50 -1.09 2.01 4.04
C GLU A 50 -2.20 2.94 3.52
N TRP A 51 -2.36 3.05 2.20
CA TRP A 51 -3.43 3.84 1.60
C TRP A 51 -4.81 3.34 2.04
N THR A 52 -5.02 2.04 2.03
CA THR A 52 -6.27 1.42 2.48
C THR A 52 -6.54 1.76 3.95
N CYS A 53 -5.53 1.67 4.81
CA CYS A 53 -5.64 2.06 6.22
C CYS A 53 -5.96 3.55 6.36
N THR A 54 -5.34 4.40 5.55
CA THR A 54 -5.58 5.83 5.55
C THR A 54 -7.04 6.16 5.19
N GLN A 55 -7.62 5.42 4.25
CA GLN A 55 -9.03 5.58 3.89
C GLN A 55 -9.95 5.33 5.09
N LEU A 56 -9.66 4.29 5.88
CA LEU A 56 -10.41 4.02 7.09
C LEU A 56 -10.20 5.10 8.15
N MET A 57 -8.95 5.47 8.39
CA MET A 57 -8.59 6.46 9.41
C MET A 57 -9.20 7.84 9.11
N GLU A 58 -9.29 8.23 7.85
CA GLU A 58 -9.80 9.53 7.42
C GLU A 58 -11.19 9.82 7.99
N LEU A 59 -12.02 8.78 8.15
CA LEU A 59 -13.36 8.89 8.71
C LEU A 59 -13.37 9.24 10.20
N HIS A 60 -12.24 9.09 10.89
CA HIS A 60 -12.11 9.19 12.34
C HIS A 60 -11.13 10.27 12.78
N LEU A 61 -10.59 11.04 11.86
CA LEU A 61 -9.65 12.13 12.14
C LEU A 61 -10.42 13.45 12.29
N ASP A 62 -9.94 14.30 13.17
CA ASP A 62 -10.39 15.67 13.28
C ASP A 62 -9.72 16.53 12.19
N PRO A 63 -10.29 17.69 11.85
CA PRO A 63 -9.65 18.61 10.90
C PRO A 63 -8.21 18.95 11.30
N GLY A 64 -7.29 18.86 10.35
CA GLY A 64 -5.87 19.13 10.58
C GLY A 64 -5.06 17.96 11.11
N GLU A 65 -5.70 16.84 11.43
CA GLU A 65 -5.01 15.61 11.80
C GLU A 65 -4.67 14.77 10.58
N GLY A 66 -3.60 13.96 10.71
CA GLY A 66 -3.19 12.99 9.70
C GLY A 66 -2.63 11.75 10.37
N SER A 67 -2.26 10.76 9.57
CA SER A 67 -1.63 9.55 10.08
C SER A 67 -0.49 9.13 9.16
N LEU A 68 0.57 8.58 9.75
CA LEU A 68 1.72 8.05 9.02
C LEU A 68 2.04 6.66 9.57
N GLY A 69 2.30 5.71 8.66
CA GLY A 69 2.76 4.40 9.04
C GLY A 69 4.22 4.45 9.50
N THR A 70 4.53 3.78 10.61
CA THR A 70 5.89 3.70 11.14
C THR A 70 6.42 2.28 11.22
N HIS A 71 5.55 1.30 11.07
CA HIS A 71 5.92 -0.11 11.10
C HIS A 71 4.92 -0.94 10.33
N VAL A 72 5.43 -1.94 9.60
CA VAL A 72 4.61 -2.93 8.91
C VAL A 72 5.31 -4.28 9.02
N ASP A 73 4.50 -5.33 9.22
CA ASP A 73 4.96 -6.72 9.22
C ASP A 73 4.08 -7.48 8.24
N VAL A 74 4.65 -7.85 7.09
CA VAL A 74 3.88 -8.41 5.99
C VAL A 74 4.73 -9.38 5.18
N SER A 75 4.09 -10.40 4.61
CA SER A 75 4.72 -11.32 3.66
C SER A 75 3.97 -11.25 2.34
N HIS A 76 4.71 -11.08 1.25
CA HIS A 76 4.17 -11.12 -0.11
C HIS A 76 4.19 -12.57 -0.58
N LEU A 77 3.10 -13.30 -0.37
CA LEU A 77 3.05 -14.76 -0.50
C LEU A 77 2.98 -15.26 -1.94
N ALA A 78 2.53 -14.44 -2.88
CA ALA A 78 2.38 -14.83 -4.28
C ALA A 78 2.61 -13.63 -5.19
N ALA A 79 3.26 -13.87 -6.34
CA ALA A 79 3.45 -12.85 -7.35
C ALA A 79 2.09 -12.43 -7.93
N THR A 80 1.89 -11.12 -8.10
CA THR A 80 0.65 -10.56 -8.62
C THR A 80 0.93 -9.84 -9.93
N PRO A 81 0.52 -10.39 -11.08
CA PRO A 81 0.70 -9.73 -12.37
C PRO A 81 -0.26 -8.56 -12.57
N VAL A 82 -0.01 -7.82 -13.61
CA VAL A 82 -0.91 -6.74 -14.08
C VAL A 82 -2.33 -7.26 -14.31
#